data_085841b07c24aeb377ae28439b6da4a6
#
_entry.id   085841b07c24aeb377ae28439b6da4a6
#
_cell.length_a   1.000
_cell.length_b   1.000
_cell.length_c   1.000
_cell.angle_alpha   90.00
_cell.angle_beta   90.00
_cell.angle_gamma   90.00
#
_symmetry.space_group_name_H-M   'P 1'
#
loop_
_entity.id
_entity.type
_entity.pdbx_description
1 polymer ?
#
loop_
_entity_poly.entity_id
_entity_poly.type
_entity_poly.pdbx_seq_one_letter_code
_entity_poly.pdbx_strand_id
1 'polypeptide(L)'
;MPSINSPLGARPSRFRRERVLVVGCGDVGLRAARLLRGRVKLIALTSSTERVPLLRQAGMTPILADLDQPASLRRLSGLATRVLHLAPPARAEEGARWWRDARSLALARALRLRSLPSAFVYGSTSGVYGDCGGARIPETRALRPDTPRAHRRVDAERTARWLGRAGVAVRILRIPGIYAPDREGGTPRERLRRGTPVLRSEDDVYTNHIHADDLARICLAALWRGGPQRVFHASDDSEIKMGDYVDLAARLYGLPLPPRIARVEAQAQLPLSLLSFMGESRRLDNARLKRELRVRLRYPTVATGLRSAG
;
A
#
# COMPACT_ATOMS: atom_id res chain seq x y z
N MET A 1 -14.31 13.96 34.83
CA MET A 1 -14.49 15.43 34.91
C MET A 1 -14.37 16.02 33.53
N PRO A 2 -15.33 16.78 32.98
CA PRO A 2 -15.15 17.49 31.75
C PRO A 2 -14.07 18.56 31.93
N SER A 3 -13.13 18.66 30.97
CA SER A 3 -12.08 19.67 31.00
C SER A 3 -12.67 21.07 31.00
N ILE A 4 -12.32 21.85 32.01
CA ILE A 4 -12.76 23.23 32.21
C ILE A 4 -12.31 24.19 31.09
N ASN A 5 -11.39 23.74 30.23
CA ASN A 5 -10.79 24.51 29.15
C ASN A 5 -11.39 24.27 27.75
N SER A 6 -12.55 23.63 27.63
CA SER A 6 -13.23 23.56 26.33
C SER A 6 -13.86 24.92 26.00
N PRO A 7 -13.59 25.51 24.82
CA PRO A 7 -14.26 26.73 24.41
C PRO A 7 -15.78 26.54 24.49
N LEU A 8 -16.48 27.52 25.06
CA LEU A 8 -17.95 27.54 25.14
C LEU A 8 -18.52 27.22 23.74
N GLY A 9 -19.32 26.15 23.64
CA GLY A 9 -19.92 25.68 22.38
C GLY A 9 -19.14 24.60 21.62
N ALA A 10 -17.94 24.21 22.04
CA ALA A 10 -17.23 23.09 21.40
C ALA A 10 -17.85 21.73 21.82
N ARG A 11 -18.28 20.94 20.84
CA ARG A 11 -18.73 19.57 21.08
C ARG A 11 -17.63 18.76 21.72
N PRO A 12 -17.91 17.89 22.73
CA PRO A 12 -16.94 16.94 23.26
C PRO A 12 -16.27 16.13 22.15
N SER A 13 -15.02 15.72 22.32
CA SER A 13 -14.22 15.03 21.29
C SER A 13 -14.93 13.79 20.71
N ARG A 14 -15.70 13.06 21.54
CA ARG A 14 -16.50 11.90 21.14
C ARG A 14 -17.61 12.22 20.12
N PHE A 15 -18.05 13.47 20.02
CA PHE A 15 -19.08 13.92 19.07
C PHE A 15 -18.48 14.66 17.86
N ARG A 16 -17.15 14.85 17.84
CA ARG A 16 -16.48 15.44 16.68
C ARG A 16 -16.36 14.38 15.60
N ARG A 17 -16.75 14.74 14.38
CA ARG A 17 -16.60 13.86 13.24
C ARG A 17 -15.12 13.53 13.03
N GLU A 18 -14.79 12.23 12.91
CA GLU A 18 -13.42 11.77 12.57
C GLU A 18 -12.94 12.43 11.27
N ARG A 19 -11.67 12.80 11.26
CA ARG A 19 -11.00 13.42 10.11
C ARG A 19 -9.89 12.49 9.63
N VAL A 20 -10.04 11.97 8.42
CA VAL A 20 -9.06 11.06 7.81
C VAL A 20 -8.30 11.81 6.74
N LEU A 21 -6.98 11.94 6.90
CA LEU A 21 -6.07 12.43 5.88
C LEU A 21 -5.58 11.26 5.04
N VAL A 22 -5.81 11.30 3.74
CA VAL A 22 -5.26 10.35 2.76
C VAL A 22 -4.09 11.03 2.04
N VAL A 23 -2.91 10.45 2.18
CA VAL A 23 -1.67 10.83 1.52
C VAL A 23 -1.34 9.78 0.47
N GLY A 24 -1.38 10.16 -0.80
CA GLY A 24 -1.31 9.20 -1.91
C GLY A 24 -2.70 8.74 -2.36
N CYS A 25 -3.47 9.69 -2.90
CA CYS A 25 -4.83 9.47 -3.44
C CYS A 25 -4.82 8.84 -4.84
N GLY A 26 -4.00 7.80 -5.08
CA GLY A 26 -4.06 6.95 -6.26
C GLY A 26 -5.28 6.04 -6.23
N ASP A 27 -5.29 4.98 -7.05
CA ASP A 27 -6.40 4.03 -7.17
C ASP A 27 -6.88 3.51 -5.79
N VAL A 28 -6.00 2.93 -4.99
CA VAL A 28 -6.35 2.40 -3.65
C VAL A 28 -6.85 3.48 -2.71
N GLY A 29 -6.22 4.67 -2.72
CA GLY A 29 -6.64 5.82 -1.91
C GLY A 29 -8.05 6.29 -2.27
N LEU A 30 -8.40 6.32 -3.54
CA LEU A 30 -9.74 6.67 -4.01
C LEU A 30 -10.78 5.60 -3.67
N ARG A 31 -10.45 4.30 -3.78
CA ARG A 31 -11.31 3.19 -3.33
C ARG A 31 -11.59 3.29 -1.83
N ALA A 32 -10.56 3.55 -1.02
CA ALA A 32 -10.72 3.76 0.42
C ALA A 32 -11.60 4.99 0.73
N ALA A 33 -11.43 6.09 -0.01
CA ALA A 33 -12.25 7.29 0.15
C ALA A 33 -13.73 7.02 -0.16
N ARG A 34 -14.05 6.28 -1.24
CA ARG A 34 -15.44 5.90 -1.57
C ARG A 34 -16.12 5.14 -0.42
N LEU A 35 -15.40 4.21 0.23
CA LEU A 35 -15.92 3.43 1.36
C LEU A 35 -16.14 4.27 2.63
N LEU A 36 -15.43 5.40 2.79
CA LEU A 36 -15.53 6.32 3.93
C LEU A 36 -16.46 7.51 3.69
N ARG A 37 -16.91 7.69 2.45
CA ARG A 37 -17.78 8.83 2.05
C ARG A 37 -19.01 8.91 2.95
N GLY A 38 -19.29 10.12 3.46
CA GLY A 38 -20.42 10.37 4.35
C GLY A 38 -20.21 9.97 5.81
N ARG A 39 -19.23 9.11 6.12
CA ARG A 39 -18.97 8.59 7.48
C ARG A 39 -17.99 9.44 8.28
N VAL A 40 -16.99 10.01 7.61
CA VAL A 40 -15.92 10.83 8.19
C VAL A 40 -15.69 12.07 7.33
N LYS A 41 -14.94 13.06 7.86
CA LYS A 41 -14.42 14.14 7.03
C LYS A 41 -13.14 13.64 6.35
N LEU A 42 -13.18 13.55 5.01
CA LEU A 42 -12.06 13.11 4.20
C LEU A 42 -11.23 14.31 3.76
N ILE A 43 -9.92 14.21 3.94
CA ILE A 43 -8.93 15.20 3.50
C ILE A 43 -7.94 14.49 2.59
N ALA A 44 -7.64 15.07 1.44
CA ALA A 44 -6.68 14.53 0.47
C ALA A 44 -5.47 15.43 0.35
N LEU A 45 -4.26 14.87 0.47
CA LEU A 45 -3.04 15.57 0.10
C LEU A 45 -2.77 15.35 -1.39
N THR A 46 -2.54 16.43 -2.12
CA THR A 46 -2.14 16.40 -3.54
C THR A 46 -1.16 17.52 -3.86
N SER A 47 -0.16 17.24 -4.70
CA SER A 47 0.72 18.27 -5.28
C SER A 47 0.22 18.78 -6.63
N SER A 48 -0.77 18.10 -7.25
CA SER A 48 -1.33 18.47 -8.55
C SER A 48 -2.65 19.22 -8.39
N THR A 49 -2.73 20.42 -8.96
CA THR A 49 -3.97 21.21 -9.06
C THR A 49 -5.00 20.55 -9.97
N GLU A 50 -4.57 19.84 -11.00
CA GLU A 50 -5.42 19.14 -11.95
C GLU A 50 -6.26 18.04 -11.30
N ARG A 51 -5.75 17.46 -10.21
CA ARG A 51 -6.45 16.41 -9.45
C ARG A 51 -7.51 16.94 -8.48
N VAL A 52 -7.54 18.25 -8.22
CA VAL A 52 -8.47 18.87 -7.26
C VAL A 52 -9.94 18.58 -7.61
N PRO A 53 -10.41 18.72 -8.87
CA PRO A 53 -11.79 18.40 -9.22
C PRO A 53 -12.16 16.95 -8.94
N LEU A 54 -11.31 15.99 -9.35
CA LEU A 54 -11.51 14.55 -9.11
C LEU A 54 -11.63 14.23 -7.61
N LEU A 55 -10.77 14.82 -6.78
CA LEU A 55 -10.78 14.59 -5.33
C LEU A 55 -12.05 15.16 -4.68
N ARG A 56 -12.52 16.33 -5.12
CA ARG A 56 -13.80 16.92 -4.67
C ARG A 56 -14.99 16.04 -5.05
N GLN A 57 -15.01 15.54 -6.29
CA GLN A 57 -16.05 14.60 -6.75
C GLN A 57 -16.05 13.31 -5.93
N ALA A 58 -14.89 12.84 -5.49
CA ALA A 58 -14.75 11.69 -4.58
C ALA A 58 -15.19 12.01 -3.13
N GLY A 59 -15.67 13.23 -2.84
CA GLY A 59 -16.13 13.66 -1.53
C GLY A 59 -15.01 14.01 -0.56
N MET A 60 -13.82 14.35 -1.06
CA MET A 60 -12.66 14.71 -0.27
C MET A 60 -12.45 16.23 -0.29
N THR A 61 -11.87 16.77 0.79
CA THR A 61 -11.35 18.15 0.83
C THR A 61 -9.88 18.12 0.43
N PRO A 62 -9.51 18.58 -0.79
CA PRO A 62 -8.12 18.56 -1.23
C PRO A 62 -7.32 19.66 -0.52
N ILE A 63 -6.10 19.32 -0.11
CA ILE A 63 -5.07 20.25 0.35
C ILE A 63 -3.93 20.18 -0.63
N LEU A 64 -3.63 21.30 -1.25
CA LEU A 64 -2.50 21.42 -2.16
C LEU A 64 -1.21 21.59 -1.34
N ALA A 65 -0.39 20.55 -1.31
CA ALA A 65 0.94 20.56 -0.71
C ALA A 65 1.75 19.36 -1.26
N ASP A 66 3.07 19.48 -1.22
CA ASP A 66 3.99 18.52 -1.81
C ASP A 66 4.87 17.88 -0.73
N LEU A 67 4.98 16.54 -0.78
CA LEU A 67 5.83 15.77 0.14
C LEU A 67 7.32 16.07 -0.07
N ASP A 68 7.71 16.53 -1.25
CA ASP A 68 9.08 16.93 -1.58
C ASP A 68 9.37 18.39 -1.16
N GLN A 69 8.34 19.13 -0.71
CA GLN A 69 8.44 20.50 -0.20
C GLN A 69 7.98 20.58 1.27
N PRO A 70 8.84 20.27 2.26
CA PRO A 70 8.45 20.15 3.67
C PRO A 70 7.72 21.36 4.24
N ALA A 71 8.04 22.58 3.78
CA ALA A 71 7.38 23.80 4.22
C ALA A 71 5.87 23.79 3.91
N SER A 72 5.47 23.25 2.76
CA SER A 72 4.08 23.16 2.33
C SER A 72 3.23 22.27 3.24
N LEU A 73 3.87 21.28 3.92
CA LEU A 73 3.20 20.30 4.78
C LEU A 73 2.78 20.88 6.15
N ARG A 74 3.30 22.05 6.56
CA ARG A 74 2.99 22.63 7.88
C ARG A 74 1.50 22.82 8.13
N ARG A 75 0.72 23.05 7.07
CA ARG A 75 -0.75 23.17 7.12
C ARG A 75 -1.47 21.84 7.45
N LEU A 76 -0.77 20.70 7.43
CA LEU A 76 -1.35 19.41 7.81
C LEU A 76 -1.38 19.18 9.32
N SER A 77 -0.65 20.01 10.09
CA SER A 77 -0.52 19.83 11.54
C SER A 77 -1.86 20.03 12.26
N GLY A 78 -2.27 19.04 13.05
CA GLY A 78 -3.52 19.04 13.81
C GLY A 78 -4.81 18.89 12.98
N LEU A 79 -4.72 18.71 11.66
CA LEU A 79 -5.90 18.61 10.81
C LEU A 79 -6.61 17.26 10.90
N ALA A 80 -5.88 16.17 11.03
CA ALA A 80 -6.42 14.83 10.96
C ALA A 80 -6.36 14.10 12.30
N THR A 81 -7.40 13.33 12.59
CA THR A 81 -7.41 12.39 13.72
C THR A 81 -6.81 11.04 13.31
N ARG A 82 -6.87 10.69 12.02
CA ARG A 82 -6.28 9.47 11.44
C ARG A 82 -5.61 9.78 10.11
N VAL A 83 -4.54 9.07 9.82
CA VAL A 83 -3.76 9.25 8.57
C VAL A 83 -3.60 7.93 7.86
N LEU A 84 -3.92 7.91 6.57
CA LEU A 84 -3.64 6.82 5.64
C LEU A 84 -2.56 7.28 4.65
N HIS A 85 -1.34 6.78 4.81
CA HIS A 85 -0.20 7.15 3.99
C HIS A 85 0.12 6.03 2.98
N LEU A 86 -0.30 6.22 1.74
CA LEU A 86 -0.12 5.31 0.60
C LEU A 86 0.82 5.87 -0.48
N ALA A 87 1.31 7.11 -0.33
CA ALA A 87 2.23 7.68 -1.29
C ALA A 87 3.54 6.85 -1.35
N PRO A 88 4.08 6.62 -2.55
CA PRO A 88 5.38 5.97 -2.68
C PRO A 88 6.50 6.89 -2.17
N PRO A 89 7.65 6.31 -1.77
CA PRO A 89 8.88 7.08 -1.61
C PRO A 89 9.22 7.88 -2.86
N ALA A 90 9.99 8.95 -2.71
CA ALA A 90 10.52 9.68 -3.85
C ALA A 90 11.29 8.74 -4.79
N ARG A 91 11.40 9.12 -6.06
CA ARG A 91 12.33 8.44 -6.97
C ARG A 91 13.76 8.62 -6.42
N ALA A 92 14.64 7.65 -6.73
CA ALA A 92 16.01 7.76 -6.28
C ALA A 92 16.65 9.03 -6.85
N GLU A 93 17.12 9.89 -5.97
CA GLU A 93 18.16 10.85 -6.32
C GLU A 93 19.49 10.13 -6.20
N GLU A 94 20.39 10.37 -7.12
CA GLU A 94 21.78 9.90 -7.04
C GLU A 94 22.45 10.61 -5.86
N GLY A 95 23.12 9.87 -4.99
CA GLY A 95 23.84 10.45 -3.87
C GLY A 95 23.88 9.60 -2.59
N ALA A 96 24.56 10.09 -1.58
CA ALA A 96 24.88 9.38 -0.33
C ALA A 96 23.67 8.91 0.51
N ARG A 97 22.45 9.32 0.17
CA ARG A 97 21.23 9.00 0.93
C ARG A 97 20.15 8.30 0.10
N TRP A 98 20.53 7.59 -0.95
CA TRP A 98 19.64 6.88 -1.89
C TRP A 98 18.63 5.94 -1.21
N TRP A 99 18.91 5.44 -0.02
CA TRP A 99 18.08 4.54 0.79
C TRP A 99 17.03 5.26 1.65
N ARG A 100 17.10 6.59 1.77
CA ARG A 100 16.25 7.37 2.68
C ARG A 100 14.91 7.75 2.03
N ASP A 101 13.84 7.72 2.82
CA ASP A 101 12.54 8.27 2.42
C ASP A 101 12.30 9.63 3.08
N ALA A 102 12.70 10.70 2.39
CA ALA A 102 12.51 12.07 2.85
C ALA A 102 11.02 12.44 2.96
N ARG A 103 10.15 11.88 2.10
CA ARG A 103 8.71 12.18 2.07
C ARG A 103 8.01 11.76 3.36
N SER A 104 8.19 10.49 3.78
CA SER A 104 7.59 10.01 5.03
C SER A 104 8.14 10.75 6.25
N LEU A 105 9.44 11.11 6.24
CA LEU A 105 10.03 11.89 7.31
C LEU A 105 9.46 13.32 7.38
N ALA A 106 9.31 14.00 6.25
CA ALA A 106 8.72 15.33 6.18
C ALA A 106 7.26 15.33 6.67
N LEU A 107 6.48 14.34 6.22
CA LEU A 107 5.11 14.14 6.69
C LEU A 107 5.05 13.91 8.20
N ALA A 108 5.85 12.97 8.72
CA ALA A 108 5.86 12.66 10.16
C ALA A 108 6.24 13.87 11.02
N ARG A 109 7.21 14.68 10.57
CA ARG A 109 7.59 15.94 11.23
C ARG A 109 6.44 16.93 11.23
N ALA A 110 5.77 17.14 10.09
CA ALA A 110 4.63 18.04 10.00
C ALA A 110 3.48 17.64 10.92
N LEU A 111 3.17 16.34 11.01
CA LEU A 111 2.14 15.80 11.91
C LEU A 111 2.46 15.99 13.40
N ARG A 112 3.73 16.18 13.76
CA ARG A 112 4.17 16.41 15.15
C ARG A 112 4.16 17.88 15.59
N LEU A 113 3.89 18.81 14.68
CA LEU A 113 3.94 20.25 15.02
C LEU A 113 2.79 20.70 15.93
N ARG A 114 1.68 19.95 15.97
CA ARG A 114 0.50 20.23 16.82
C ARG A 114 -0.07 18.93 17.36
N SER A 115 -1.40 18.84 17.54
CA SER A 115 -2.05 17.60 18.00
C SER A 115 -1.77 16.44 17.06
N LEU A 116 -1.27 15.35 17.63
CA LEU A 116 -0.97 14.11 16.93
C LEU A 116 -2.25 13.39 16.45
N PRO A 117 -2.21 12.69 15.33
CA PRO A 117 -3.28 11.77 14.98
C PRO A 117 -3.31 10.59 15.96
N SER A 118 -4.48 10.06 16.22
CA SER A 118 -4.66 8.86 17.05
C SER A 118 -4.18 7.58 16.34
N ALA A 119 -4.23 7.56 14.99
CA ALA A 119 -3.80 6.42 14.19
C ALA A 119 -3.07 6.86 12.91
N PHE A 120 -2.07 6.07 12.53
CA PHE A 120 -1.30 6.24 11.30
C PHE A 120 -1.13 4.88 10.62
N VAL A 121 -1.65 4.73 9.41
CA VAL A 121 -1.49 3.53 8.58
C VAL A 121 -0.52 3.83 7.45
N TYR A 122 0.54 3.04 7.35
CA TYR A 122 1.54 3.17 6.29
C TYR A 122 1.45 1.99 5.31
N GLY A 123 1.29 2.29 4.02
CA GLY A 123 1.39 1.31 2.95
C GLY A 123 2.85 1.05 2.57
N SER A 124 3.45 0.00 3.11
CA SER A 124 4.77 -0.52 2.75
C SER A 124 4.68 -1.52 1.59
N THR A 125 5.70 -2.30 1.36
CA THR A 125 5.74 -3.35 0.34
C THR A 125 6.25 -4.67 0.91
N SER A 126 5.85 -5.80 0.32
CA SER A 126 6.44 -7.11 0.62
C SER A 126 7.90 -7.23 0.17
N GLY A 127 8.36 -6.39 -0.77
CA GLY A 127 9.75 -6.35 -1.23
C GLY A 127 10.79 -6.01 -0.15
N VAL A 128 10.36 -5.55 1.04
CA VAL A 128 11.26 -5.31 2.18
C VAL A 128 11.92 -6.59 2.71
N TYR A 129 11.40 -7.76 2.35
CA TYR A 129 11.97 -9.05 2.77
C TYR A 129 13.06 -9.57 1.84
N GLY A 130 13.15 -9.07 0.59
CA GLY A 130 13.98 -9.65 -0.45
C GLY A 130 13.55 -11.07 -0.81
N ASP A 131 14.46 -11.84 -1.37
CA ASP A 131 14.20 -13.25 -1.65
C ASP A 131 14.16 -14.08 -0.36
N CYS A 132 13.22 -15.01 -0.31
CA CYS A 132 13.04 -15.95 0.82
C CYS A 132 13.08 -17.41 0.35
N GLY A 133 13.52 -17.71 -0.86
CA GLY A 133 13.58 -19.06 -1.43
C GLY A 133 12.22 -19.77 -1.46
N GLY A 134 11.12 -19.04 -1.65
CA GLY A 134 9.77 -19.60 -1.64
C GLY A 134 9.21 -19.93 -0.25
N ALA A 135 9.91 -19.61 0.83
CA ALA A 135 9.43 -19.90 2.18
C ALA A 135 8.13 -19.14 2.50
N ARG A 136 7.25 -19.75 3.30
CA ARG A 136 6.12 -19.09 3.93
C ARG A 136 6.63 -18.29 5.15
N ILE A 137 6.41 -16.98 5.15
CA ILE A 137 7.00 -16.08 6.12
C ILE A 137 5.95 -15.31 6.93
N PRO A 138 6.14 -15.17 8.26
CA PRO A 138 5.34 -14.29 9.10
C PRO A 138 5.86 -12.86 9.03
N GLU A 139 5.09 -11.89 9.56
CA GLU A 139 5.46 -10.47 9.59
C GLU A 139 6.69 -10.16 10.45
N THR A 140 7.09 -11.09 11.31
CA THR A 140 8.29 -11.00 12.16
C THR A 140 9.59 -11.39 11.46
N ARG A 141 9.51 -11.92 10.23
CA ARG A 141 10.70 -12.24 9.42
C ARG A 141 11.61 -11.02 9.31
N ALA A 142 12.91 -11.23 9.47
CA ALA A 142 13.93 -10.18 9.31
C ALA A 142 13.88 -9.56 7.89
N LEU A 143 14.06 -8.24 7.82
CA LEU A 143 14.05 -7.51 6.56
C LEU A 143 15.40 -7.65 5.87
N ARG A 144 15.38 -7.93 4.56
CA ARG A 144 16.57 -8.04 3.69
C ARG A 144 16.29 -7.34 2.36
N PRO A 145 16.15 -6.00 2.36
CA PRO A 145 15.83 -5.26 1.13
C PRO A 145 17.00 -5.32 0.15
N ASP A 146 16.74 -5.73 -1.10
CA ASP A 146 17.76 -5.85 -2.15
C ASP A 146 17.70 -4.70 -3.16
N THR A 147 16.57 -3.98 -3.23
CA THR A 147 16.40 -2.88 -4.19
C THR A 147 16.39 -1.52 -3.51
N PRO A 148 16.85 -0.45 -4.19
CA PRO A 148 16.77 0.92 -3.66
C PRO A 148 15.37 1.31 -3.20
N ARG A 149 14.33 0.84 -3.92
CA ARG A 149 12.94 1.04 -3.54
C ARG A 149 12.58 0.35 -2.23
N ALA A 150 13.05 -0.88 -2.02
CA ALA A 150 12.80 -1.64 -0.80
C ALA A 150 13.51 -1.01 0.41
N HIS A 151 14.75 -0.56 0.25
CA HIS A 151 15.50 0.17 1.29
C HIS A 151 14.75 1.43 1.75
N ARG A 152 14.24 2.26 0.81
CA ARG A 152 13.43 3.44 1.17
C ARG A 152 12.15 3.07 1.89
N ARG A 153 11.52 1.95 1.53
CA ARG A 153 10.34 1.46 2.27
C ARG A 153 10.68 1.05 3.71
N VAL A 154 11.84 0.42 3.93
CA VAL A 154 12.33 0.10 5.28
C VAL A 154 12.58 1.38 6.09
N ASP A 155 13.17 2.41 5.50
CA ASP A 155 13.38 3.70 6.18
C ASP A 155 12.05 4.40 6.51
N ALA A 156 11.07 4.34 5.61
CA ALA A 156 9.71 4.84 5.87
C ALA A 156 9.00 4.06 6.99
N GLU A 157 9.17 2.72 7.08
CA GLU A 157 8.68 1.92 8.21
C GLU A 157 9.32 2.37 9.53
N ARG A 158 10.64 2.67 9.54
CA ARG A 158 11.34 3.22 10.72
C ARG A 158 10.78 4.58 11.12
N THR A 159 10.53 5.45 10.15
CA THR A 159 9.91 6.76 10.36
C THR A 159 8.49 6.63 10.94
N ALA A 160 7.68 5.71 10.44
CA ALA A 160 6.35 5.44 10.98
C ALA A 160 6.45 4.95 12.45
N ARG A 161 7.37 4.04 12.76
CA ARG A 161 7.62 3.57 14.14
C ARG A 161 8.09 4.70 15.07
N TRP A 162 8.92 5.63 14.55
CA TRP A 162 9.32 6.82 15.30
C TRP A 162 8.12 7.70 15.66
N LEU A 163 7.18 7.89 14.74
CA LEU A 163 5.93 8.58 15.03
C LEU A 163 5.13 7.83 16.11
N GLY A 164 5.15 6.51 16.09
CA GLY A 164 4.50 5.66 17.08
C GLY A 164 5.05 5.80 18.50
N ARG A 165 6.34 6.15 18.67
CA ARG A 165 6.93 6.42 20.01
C ARG A 165 6.32 7.67 20.67
N ALA A 166 5.66 8.52 19.90
CA ALA A 166 4.93 9.68 20.42
C ALA A 166 3.47 9.37 20.77
N GLY A 167 3.07 8.09 20.88
CA GLY A 167 1.73 7.67 21.26
C GLY A 167 0.75 7.46 20.09
N VAL A 168 1.18 7.64 18.84
CA VAL A 168 0.34 7.36 17.66
C VAL A 168 0.21 5.84 17.46
N ALA A 169 -1.02 5.33 17.29
CA ALA A 169 -1.23 3.92 16.96
C ALA A 169 -0.84 3.66 15.49
N VAL A 170 0.42 3.26 15.27
CA VAL A 170 0.96 2.98 13.93
C VAL A 170 0.68 1.55 13.51
N ARG A 171 0.24 1.38 12.25
CA ARG A 171 0.08 0.09 11.58
C ARG A 171 0.74 0.17 10.21
N ILE A 172 1.51 -0.86 9.90
CA ILE A 172 2.26 -0.98 8.65
C ILE A 172 1.64 -2.11 7.85
N LEU A 173 1.22 -1.83 6.62
CA LEU A 173 0.70 -2.81 5.68
C LEU A 173 1.80 -3.15 4.68
N ARG A 174 2.35 -4.36 4.70
CA ARG A 174 3.27 -4.85 3.67
C ARG A 174 2.45 -5.42 2.54
N ILE A 175 2.39 -4.65 1.47
CA ILE A 175 1.49 -4.85 0.33
C ILE A 175 2.27 -5.53 -0.78
N PRO A 176 1.79 -6.66 -1.32
CA PRO A 176 2.36 -7.32 -2.49
C PRO A 176 1.89 -6.71 -3.81
N GLY A 177 1.84 -7.49 -4.89
CA GLY A 177 1.26 -7.10 -6.17
C GLY A 177 -0.21 -6.75 -6.05
N ILE A 178 -0.57 -5.50 -6.34
CA ILE A 178 -1.97 -5.05 -6.31
C ILE A 178 -2.58 -5.30 -7.69
N TYR A 179 -3.68 -6.05 -7.72
CA TYR A 179 -4.39 -6.30 -8.97
C TYR A 179 -5.88 -5.93 -8.86
N ALA A 180 -6.48 -5.59 -9.98
CA ALA A 180 -7.92 -5.55 -10.22
C ALA A 180 -8.17 -5.43 -11.73
N PRO A 181 -9.24 -6.02 -12.27
CA PRO A 181 -9.57 -5.92 -13.69
C PRO A 181 -9.88 -4.50 -14.18
N ASP A 182 -10.45 -3.67 -13.33
CA ASP A 182 -10.81 -2.26 -13.58
C ASP A 182 -9.65 -1.28 -13.30
N ARG A 183 -8.46 -1.79 -13.01
CA ARG A 183 -7.27 -1.01 -12.75
C ARG A 183 -6.34 -1.05 -13.96
N GLU A 184 -5.86 0.11 -14.40
CA GLU A 184 -4.83 0.20 -15.44
C GLU A 184 -3.57 -0.58 -15.03
N GLY A 185 -3.11 -1.48 -15.91
CA GLY A 185 -1.99 -2.39 -15.63
C GLY A 185 -2.22 -3.36 -14.46
N GLY A 186 -3.46 -3.46 -13.96
CA GLY A 186 -3.81 -4.27 -12.79
C GLY A 186 -3.92 -5.78 -13.06
N THR A 187 -3.83 -6.21 -14.30
CA THR A 187 -3.85 -7.63 -14.68
C THR A 187 -2.77 -7.92 -15.71
N PRO A 188 -2.39 -9.19 -15.95
CA PRO A 188 -1.42 -9.53 -16.97
C PRO A 188 -1.96 -9.47 -18.42
N ARG A 189 -3.23 -9.03 -18.64
CA ARG A 189 -3.91 -9.05 -19.95
C ARG A 189 -3.07 -8.44 -21.08
N GLU A 190 -2.49 -7.25 -20.85
CA GLU A 190 -1.67 -6.56 -21.87
C GLU A 190 -0.33 -7.27 -22.14
N ARG A 191 0.26 -7.88 -21.13
CA ARG A 191 1.48 -8.69 -21.28
C ARG A 191 1.18 -9.97 -22.08
N LEU A 192 0.05 -10.60 -21.80
CA LEU A 192 -0.44 -11.77 -22.56
C LEU A 192 -0.67 -11.43 -24.03
N ARG A 193 -1.35 -10.31 -24.33
CA ARG A 193 -1.57 -9.86 -25.71
C ARG A 193 -0.29 -9.60 -26.47
N ARG A 194 0.77 -9.17 -25.79
CA ARG A 194 2.11 -8.95 -26.37
C ARG A 194 2.95 -10.22 -26.43
N GLY A 195 2.45 -11.36 -25.99
CA GLY A 195 3.22 -12.60 -25.93
C GLY A 195 4.43 -12.55 -24.99
N THR A 196 4.39 -11.67 -23.96
CA THR A 196 5.51 -11.53 -23.00
C THR A 196 5.75 -12.87 -22.31
N PRO A 197 6.98 -13.43 -22.40
CA PRO A 197 7.27 -14.74 -21.82
C PRO A 197 7.29 -14.72 -20.30
N VAL A 198 7.14 -15.91 -19.71
CA VAL A 198 7.29 -16.18 -18.27
C VAL A 198 8.38 -17.24 -18.05
N LEU A 199 8.85 -17.37 -16.82
CA LEU A 199 9.87 -18.35 -16.49
C LEU A 199 9.36 -19.79 -16.60
N ARG A 200 10.26 -20.73 -16.93
CA ARG A 200 10.00 -22.17 -16.78
C ARG A 200 9.70 -22.51 -15.32
N SER A 201 8.97 -23.60 -15.08
CA SER A 201 8.49 -23.97 -13.74
C SER A 201 9.60 -24.15 -12.70
N GLU A 202 10.77 -24.64 -13.12
CA GLU A 202 11.95 -24.83 -12.29
C GLU A 202 12.61 -23.50 -11.86
N ASP A 203 12.53 -22.48 -12.70
CA ASP A 203 13.09 -21.15 -12.47
C ASP A 203 12.08 -20.18 -11.85
N ASP A 204 10.81 -20.57 -11.77
CA ASP A 204 9.71 -19.67 -11.43
C ASP A 204 9.61 -19.42 -9.91
N VAL A 205 9.06 -18.27 -9.56
CA VAL A 205 9.01 -17.74 -8.19
C VAL A 205 7.58 -17.64 -7.67
N TYR A 206 7.40 -17.90 -6.36
CA TYR A 206 6.14 -17.59 -5.69
C TYR A 206 5.91 -16.11 -5.62
N THR A 207 4.74 -15.67 -6.07
CA THR A 207 4.29 -14.29 -6.00
C THR A 207 3.09 -14.15 -5.07
N ASN A 208 2.92 -12.97 -4.52
CA ASN A 208 1.80 -12.67 -3.63
C ASN A 208 0.97 -11.55 -4.24
N HIS A 209 -0.32 -11.57 -3.98
CA HIS A 209 -1.26 -10.66 -4.60
C HIS A 209 -2.25 -10.11 -3.58
N ILE A 210 -2.93 -9.03 -3.92
CA ILE A 210 -4.09 -8.50 -3.21
C ILE A 210 -4.98 -7.76 -4.20
N HIS A 211 -6.28 -8.04 -4.19
CA HIS A 211 -7.23 -7.27 -4.96
C HIS A 211 -7.36 -5.84 -4.43
N ALA A 212 -7.40 -4.85 -5.32
CA ALA A 212 -7.41 -3.42 -4.95
C ALA A 212 -8.56 -3.05 -4.00
N ASP A 213 -9.76 -3.64 -4.16
CA ASP A 213 -10.89 -3.39 -3.26
C ASP A 213 -10.68 -4.01 -1.88
N ASP A 214 -10.11 -5.21 -1.80
CA ASP A 214 -9.78 -5.79 -0.50
C ASP A 214 -8.67 -5.01 0.19
N LEU A 215 -7.66 -4.52 -0.55
CA LEU A 215 -6.65 -3.64 0.01
C LEU A 215 -7.25 -2.35 0.56
N ALA A 216 -8.20 -1.72 -0.14
CA ALA A 216 -8.92 -0.56 0.36
C ALA A 216 -9.66 -0.87 1.68
N ARG A 217 -10.33 -2.01 1.78
CA ARG A 217 -11.00 -2.48 3.01
C ARG A 217 -10.02 -2.77 4.15
N ILE A 218 -8.86 -3.35 3.82
CA ILE A 218 -7.77 -3.57 4.78
C ILE A 218 -7.23 -2.24 5.30
N CYS A 219 -6.99 -1.25 4.44
CA CYS A 219 -6.58 0.11 4.83
C CYS A 219 -7.58 0.72 5.82
N LEU A 220 -8.88 0.59 5.54
CA LEU A 220 -9.91 1.06 6.45
C LEU A 220 -9.86 0.30 7.79
N ALA A 221 -9.86 -1.02 7.75
CA ALA A 221 -9.81 -1.80 8.99
C ALA A 221 -8.60 -1.40 9.84
N ALA A 222 -7.44 -1.21 9.23
CA ALA A 222 -6.22 -0.80 9.92
C ALA A 222 -6.29 0.61 10.53
N LEU A 223 -7.14 1.52 10.05
CA LEU A 223 -7.33 2.83 10.68
C LEU A 223 -8.02 2.75 12.04
N TRP A 224 -8.87 1.72 12.28
CA TRP A 224 -9.67 1.60 13.52
C TRP A 224 -9.39 0.35 14.32
N ARG A 225 -8.79 -0.68 13.73
CA ARG A 225 -8.58 -2.01 14.33
C ARG A 225 -7.11 -2.38 14.38
N GLY A 226 -6.80 -3.44 15.11
CA GLY A 226 -5.44 -3.92 15.31
C GLY A 226 -4.69 -3.13 16.39
N GLY A 227 -3.79 -3.80 17.09
CA GLY A 227 -2.94 -3.19 18.10
C GLY A 227 -2.04 -2.07 17.54
N PRO A 228 -1.49 -1.20 18.40
CA PRO A 228 -0.48 -0.23 18.00
C PRO A 228 0.84 -0.93 17.63
N GLN A 229 1.64 -0.26 16.79
CA GLN A 229 2.96 -0.74 16.35
C GLN A 229 2.93 -2.11 15.66
N ARG A 230 1.84 -2.44 14.96
CA ARG A 230 1.66 -3.71 14.27
C ARG A 230 2.02 -3.64 12.79
N VAL A 231 2.53 -4.76 12.28
CA VAL A 231 2.74 -5.03 10.86
C VAL A 231 1.75 -6.09 10.41
N PHE A 232 1.21 -5.93 9.20
CA PHE A 232 0.29 -6.87 8.58
C PHE A 232 0.71 -7.18 7.16
N HIS A 233 0.66 -8.43 6.76
CA HIS A 233 0.72 -8.84 5.36
C HIS A 233 -0.66 -8.57 4.72
N ALA A 234 -0.72 -7.55 3.85
CA ALA A 234 -1.96 -7.21 3.14
C ALA A 234 -2.04 -8.02 1.84
N SER A 235 -2.11 -9.35 1.95
CA SER A 235 -2.15 -10.29 0.84
C SER A 235 -3.45 -11.12 0.84
N ASP A 236 -3.82 -11.64 -0.33
CA ASP A 236 -4.83 -12.68 -0.47
C ASP A 236 -4.30 -14.06 -0.05
N ASP A 237 -5.07 -15.12 -0.30
CA ASP A 237 -4.75 -16.49 0.11
C ASP A 237 -4.05 -17.28 -1.01
N SER A 238 -3.69 -16.63 -2.11
CA SER A 238 -3.03 -17.30 -3.22
C SER A 238 -1.59 -17.65 -2.88
N GLU A 239 -1.24 -18.90 -2.99
CA GLU A 239 0.13 -19.42 -2.98
C GLU A 239 0.48 -19.92 -4.39
N ILE A 240 0.73 -18.99 -5.31
CA ILE A 240 0.89 -19.28 -6.74
C ILE A 240 2.23 -18.77 -7.25
N LYS A 241 2.83 -19.50 -8.19
CA LYS A 241 4.00 -19.01 -8.93
C LYS A 241 3.59 -17.98 -9.99
N MET A 242 4.53 -17.12 -10.39
CA MET A 242 4.24 -16.03 -11.33
C MET A 242 3.74 -16.54 -12.67
N GLY A 243 4.37 -17.55 -13.24
CA GLY A 243 3.95 -18.14 -14.51
C GLY A 243 2.56 -18.76 -14.42
N ASP A 244 2.28 -19.46 -13.33
CA ASP A 244 0.95 -20.09 -13.12
C ASP A 244 -0.14 -19.03 -12.94
N TYR A 245 0.18 -17.88 -12.32
CA TYR A 245 -0.75 -16.73 -12.27
C TYR A 245 -1.05 -16.16 -13.65
N VAL A 246 -0.02 -16.06 -14.53
CA VAL A 246 -0.20 -15.57 -15.90
C VAL A 246 -0.95 -16.58 -16.75
N ASP A 247 -0.68 -17.89 -16.61
CA ASP A 247 -1.42 -18.96 -17.28
C ASP A 247 -2.90 -18.98 -16.86
N LEU A 248 -3.18 -18.81 -15.57
CA LEU A 248 -4.56 -18.70 -15.06
C LEU A 248 -5.28 -17.51 -15.71
N ALA A 249 -4.63 -16.36 -15.78
CA ALA A 249 -5.20 -15.19 -16.42
C ALA A 249 -5.40 -15.40 -17.93
N ALA A 250 -4.48 -16.06 -18.63
CA ALA A 250 -4.63 -16.39 -20.05
C ALA A 250 -5.89 -17.22 -20.28
N ARG A 251 -6.09 -18.30 -19.50
CA ARG A 251 -7.29 -19.15 -19.59
C ARG A 251 -8.58 -18.37 -19.30
N LEU A 252 -8.59 -17.52 -18.27
CA LEU A 252 -9.77 -16.73 -17.90
C LEU A 252 -10.13 -15.68 -18.93
N TYR A 253 -9.15 -15.16 -19.68
CA TYR A 253 -9.36 -14.13 -20.69
C TYR A 253 -9.47 -14.68 -22.12
N GLY A 254 -9.39 -16.01 -22.31
CA GLY A 254 -9.41 -16.64 -23.63
C GLY A 254 -8.21 -16.24 -24.50
N LEU A 255 -7.06 -16.00 -23.87
CA LEU A 255 -5.81 -15.59 -24.55
C LEU A 255 -4.83 -16.77 -24.62
N PRO A 256 -3.90 -16.79 -25.61
CA PRO A 256 -2.87 -17.79 -25.67
C PRO A 256 -2.01 -17.83 -24.40
N LEU A 257 -1.53 -19.02 -24.05
CA LEU A 257 -0.57 -19.18 -22.96
C LEU A 257 0.75 -18.50 -23.34
N PRO A 258 1.46 -17.86 -22.37
CA PRO A 258 2.73 -17.22 -22.64
C PRO A 258 3.83 -18.25 -22.90
N PRO A 259 4.84 -17.93 -23.72
CA PRO A 259 6.04 -18.76 -23.86
C PRO A 259 6.75 -18.93 -22.52
N ARG A 260 7.33 -20.10 -22.30
CA ARG A 260 8.16 -20.41 -21.12
C ARG A 260 9.64 -20.36 -21.52
N ILE A 261 10.42 -19.52 -20.82
CA ILE A 261 11.85 -19.32 -21.10
C ILE A 261 12.69 -19.57 -19.84
N ALA A 262 13.94 -19.91 -20.03
CA ALA A 262 14.90 -20.07 -18.94
C ALA A 262 15.24 -18.69 -18.31
N ARG A 263 15.66 -18.67 -17.05
CA ARG A 263 16.03 -17.44 -16.35
C ARG A 263 17.12 -16.64 -17.05
N VAL A 264 18.10 -17.32 -17.66
CA VAL A 264 19.19 -16.66 -18.42
C VAL A 264 18.63 -15.92 -19.64
N GLU A 265 17.71 -16.55 -20.37
CA GLU A 265 17.04 -15.93 -21.53
C GLU A 265 16.16 -14.73 -21.09
N ALA A 266 15.47 -14.87 -19.97
CA ALA A 266 14.66 -13.78 -19.42
C ALA A 266 15.48 -12.54 -19.07
N GLN A 267 16.69 -12.72 -18.54
CA GLN A 267 17.61 -11.60 -18.23
C GLN A 267 18.01 -10.80 -19.47
N ALA A 268 18.09 -11.43 -20.62
CA ALA A 268 18.43 -10.77 -21.89
C ALA A 268 17.22 -10.10 -22.56
N GLN A 269 15.99 -10.62 -22.34
CA GLN A 269 14.81 -10.22 -23.10
C GLN A 269 13.84 -9.30 -22.32
N LEU A 270 13.83 -9.37 -20.99
CA LEU A 270 12.83 -8.70 -20.18
C LEU A 270 13.36 -7.43 -19.52
N PRO A 271 12.52 -6.41 -19.35
CA PRO A 271 12.91 -5.19 -18.66
C PRO A 271 13.24 -5.44 -17.18
N LEU A 272 14.22 -4.70 -16.65
CA LEU A 272 14.71 -4.81 -15.27
C LEU A 272 13.58 -4.73 -14.22
N SER A 273 12.54 -3.95 -14.50
CA SER A 273 11.38 -3.86 -13.61
C SER A 273 10.63 -5.18 -13.46
N LEU A 274 10.52 -5.96 -14.54
CA LEU A 274 9.88 -7.29 -14.51
C LEU A 274 10.81 -8.33 -13.87
N LEU A 275 12.10 -8.30 -14.22
CA LEU A 275 13.13 -9.17 -13.65
C LEU A 275 13.22 -9.01 -12.12
N SER A 276 13.08 -7.79 -11.60
CA SER A 276 13.03 -7.53 -10.15
C SER A 276 11.92 -8.29 -9.44
N PHE A 277 10.75 -8.46 -10.08
CA PHE A 277 9.66 -9.28 -9.52
C PHE A 277 9.92 -10.79 -9.65
N MET A 278 10.67 -11.20 -10.67
CA MET A 278 11.06 -12.59 -10.91
C MET A 278 12.26 -13.04 -10.06
N GLY A 279 12.92 -12.11 -9.36
CA GLY A 279 14.09 -12.39 -8.52
C GLY A 279 13.79 -12.72 -7.07
N GLU A 280 12.55 -12.53 -6.62
CA GLU A 280 12.19 -12.69 -5.21
C GLU A 280 11.03 -13.68 -5.04
N SER A 281 11.29 -14.80 -4.38
CA SER A 281 10.32 -15.86 -4.11
C SER A 281 9.95 -15.91 -2.62
N ARG A 282 8.67 -15.75 -2.30
CA ARG A 282 8.14 -15.86 -0.93
C ARG A 282 6.64 -16.08 -0.91
N ARG A 283 6.14 -16.62 0.20
CA ARG A 283 4.70 -16.76 0.48
C ARG A 283 4.40 -16.03 1.78
N LEU A 284 3.46 -15.08 1.75
CA LEU A 284 3.11 -14.24 2.89
C LEU A 284 2.02 -14.91 3.73
N ASP A 285 2.29 -15.14 5.01
CA ASP A 285 1.25 -15.55 5.95
C ASP A 285 0.37 -14.35 6.33
N ASN A 286 -0.91 -14.37 5.97
CA ASN A 286 -1.88 -13.31 6.26
C ASN A 286 -2.81 -13.62 7.46
N ALA A 287 -2.52 -14.66 8.24
CA ALA A 287 -3.37 -15.07 9.37
C ALA A 287 -3.56 -13.94 10.40
N ARG A 288 -2.51 -13.15 10.65
CA ARG A 288 -2.58 -11.99 11.55
C ARG A 288 -3.55 -10.93 11.04
N LEU A 289 -3.53 -10.63 9.73
CA LEU A 289 -4.48 -9.71 9.10
C LEU A 289 -5.92 -10.12 9.39
N LYS A 290 -6.26 -11.36 9.16
CA LYS A 290 -7.62 -11.90 9.37
C LYS A 290 -8.04 -11.87 10.83
N ARG A 291 -7.16 -12.29 11.72
CA ARG A 291 -7.44 -12.37 13.17
C ARG A 291 -7.57 -11.00 13.83
N GLU A 292 -6.59 -10.10 13.62
CA GLU A 292 -6.51 -8.83 14.35
C GLU A 292 -7.33 -7.72 13.69
N LEU A 293 -7.37 -7.64 12.36
CA LEU A 293 -8.17 -6.65 11.64
C LEU A 293 -9.60 -7.13 11.35
N ARG A 294 -9.89 -8.42 11.57
CA ARG A 294 -11.19 -9.05 11.31
C ARG A 294 -11.70 -8.78 9.89
N VAL A 295 -10.78 -8.91 8.92
CA VAL A 295 -11.08 -8.73 7.50
C VAL A 295 -11.42 -10.08 6.90
N ARG A 296 -12.56 -10.14 6.19
CA ARG A 296 -12.88 -11.22 5.24
C ARG A 296 -12.61 -10.69 3.84
N LEU A 297 -11.75 -11.38 3.11
CA LEU A 297 -11.45 -11.04 1.73
C LEU A 297 -12.67 -11.32 0.85
N ARG A 298 -13.00 -10.38 -0.05
CA ARG A 298 -14.01 -10.59 -1.09
C ARG A 298 -13.45 -11.47 -2.19
N TYR A 299 -12.17 -11.29 -2.45
CA TYR A 299 -11.41 -12.00 -3.47
C TYR A 299 -10.27 -12.77 -2.78
N PRO A 300 -10.59 -13.92 -2.16
CA PRO A 300 -9.60 -14.67 -1.37
C PRO A 300 -8.48 -15.26 -2.23
N THR A 301 -8.69 -15.39 -3.53
CA THR A 301 -7.67 -15.87 -4.47
C THR A 301 -7.65 -15.04 -5.75
N VAL A 302 -6.53 -15.07 -6.46
CA VAL A 302 -6.41 -14.41 -7.78
C VAL A 302 -7.44 -14.95 -8.78
N ALA A 303 -7.82 -16.23 -8.67
CA ALA A 303 -8.85 -16.84 -9.52
C ALA A 303 -10.22 -16.14 -9.33
N THR A 304 -10.59 -15.86 -8.08
CA THR A 304 -11.85 -15.17 -7.76
C THR A 304 -11.81 -13.70 -8.18
N GLY A 305 -10.65 -13.03 -7.98
CA GLY A 305 -10.50 -11.62 -8.30
C GLY A 305 -10.39 -11.32 -9.80
N LEU A 306 -9.76 -12.20 -10.59
CA LEU A 306 -9.68 -12.02 -12.04
C LEU A 306 -11.02 -12.26 -12.76
N ARG A 307 -11.91 -13.09 -12.20
CA ARG A 307 -13.26 -13.33 -12.72
C ARG A 307 -14.22 -12.16 -12.47
N SER A 308 -13.93 -11.26 -11.54
CA SER A 308 -14.82 -10.15 -11.17
C SER A 308 -15.00 -9.09 -12.25
N ALA A 309 -14.44 -9.28 -13.44
CA ALA A 309 -14.49 -8.39 -14.60
C ALA A 309 -15.60 -8.74 -15.60
N GLY A 310 -16.52 -9.64 -15.24
CA GLY A 310 -17.71 -9.96 -16.00
C GLY A 310 -18.90 -9.07 -15.62
#